data_b3a49a8e686957d9fc6fe06db427baf2
#
_entry.id   b3a49a8e686957d9fc6fe06db427baf2
#
_cell.length_a   1.000
_cell.length_b   1.000
_cell.length_c   1.000
_cell.angle_alpha   90.00
_cell.angle_beta   90.00
_cell.angle_gamma   90.00
#
_symmetry.space_group_name_H-M   'P 1'
#
loop_
_entity.id
_entity.type
_entity.pdbx_description
1 polymer ?
#
loop_
_entity_poly.entity_id
_entity_poly.type
_entity_poly.pdbx_seq_one_letter_code
_entity_poly.pdbx_strand_id
1 'polypeptide(L)'
;MNFSNKSIAKKILGILLSATVVCSAMYGCSGGTSNDESSAKETAASAVSKPTTSSKVESSKPTQSKPQSSVEESSEPSKTETSVGDIEIVGNFNAEAAGTTSINLSWSQASNINGYEIYRKDDSSGADYDKIMTIKDSSTTFYNDNQVVAGTHYYYQIRPYIYANDKYYYGEFSATNTFTQIADVSEITVTARTSSSIAISWDRITNATAYTIYRKDSKDDNYTSIATITDWENSAYTDTGLTVGKNYYYKVDAFVSFGGESYYSNSSEISTYTPPEKPSFTASYDEKTEKIKVSWKAVKGAEGYSVQISDDEDGDYDSYDVSDKLEFELKVKKNKMYYIKVYSYCTIDGEKKLSSYEMKSLECGEVPKVHGYDVGDTYIEISLDKQHMWYYKNGELIVSTDVVTGYKNAHDTPTGLYYVINKASPAELVGETWDVWVNFWLGVTYDGVGIHDSTWRTGGYGGNIYTYDGSHGCINTPYDAVKKIYDNCKENTPVVIY
;
A
#
# COMPACT_ATOMS: atom_id res chain seq x y z
N MET A 1 48.75 -10.89 -21.89
CA MET A 1 48.68 -9.44 -22.21
C MET A 1 47.24 -8.96 -22.00
N ASN A 2 47.11 -8.19 -20.97
CA ASN A 2 46.14 -7.12 -20.67
C ASN A 2 44.66 -7.30 -21.09
N PHE A 3 43.74 -7.54 -20.19
CA PHE A 3 43.16 -6.72 -19.10
C PHE A 3 42.08 -5.72 -19.53
N SER A 4 40.90 -5.83 -19.07
CA SER A 4 40.37 -4.77 -18.25
C SER A 4 38.98 -5.15 -17.62
N ASN A 5 38.97 -5.20 -16.31
CA ASN A 5 37.79 -5.12 -15.44
C ASN A 5 37.05 -3.81 -15.62
N LYS A 6 35.73 -3.84 -15.71
CA LYS A 6 34.88 -2.77 -15.21
C LYS A 6 33.65 -3.31 -14.51
N SER A 7 33.74 -3.33 -13.21
CA SER A 7 32.64 -3.36 -12.25
C SER A 7 31.71 -2.16 -12.47
N ILE A 8 30.42 -2.42 -12.66
CA ILE A 8 29.38 -1.38 -12.58
C ILE A 8 28.49 -1.73 -11.38
N ALA A 9 28.71 -1.01 -10.30
CA ALA A 9 27.82 -0.99 -9.15
C ALA A 9 26.51 -0.30 -9.52
N LYS A 10 25.39 -1.00 -9.48
CA LYS A 10 24.05 -0.39 -9.49
C LYS A 10 23.58 -0.20 -8.05
N LYS A 11 23.51 1.06 -7.63
CA LYS A 11 22.76 1.49 -6.44
C LYS A 11 21.28 1.28 -6.69
N ILE A 12 20.63 0.43 -5.91
CA ILE A 12 19.18 0.37 -5.80
C ILE A 12 18.81 1.11 -4.53
N LEU A 13 18.07 2.20 -4.71
CA LEU A 13 17.50 3.02 -3.65
C LEU A 13 16.18 2.37 -3.20
N GLY A 14 16.19 1.74 -2.03
CA GLY A 14 14.98 1.21 -1.42
C GLY A 14 14.25 2.30 -0.63
N ILE A 15 13.02 2.57 -1.00
CA ILE A 15 12.10 3.43 -0.24
C ILE A 15 11.33 2.54 0.73
N LEU A 16 11.59 2.72 2.02
CA LEU A 16 10.78 2.13 3.09
C LEU A 16 9.48 2.94 3.23
N LEU A 17 8.34 2.29 3.02
CA LEU A 17 7.05 2.77 3.51
C LEU A 17 6.80 2.13 4.88
N SER A 18 6.82 2.94 5.93
CA SER A 18 6.41 2.57 7.27
C SER A 18 4.88 2.60 7.38
N ALA A 19 4.26 1.44 7.54
CA ALA A 19 2.85 1.33 7.91
C ALA A 19 2.73 1.38 9.44
N THR A 20 2.19 2.47 9.96
CA THR A 20 1.84 2.63 11.37
C THR A 20 0.48 1.98 11.62
N VAL A 21 0.47 0.83 12.30
CA VAL A 21 -0.76 0.22 12.84
C VAL A 21 -1.02 0.82 14.22
N VAL A 22 -2.08 1.61 14.34
CA VAL A 22 -2.59 2.08 15.63
C VAL A 22 -3.54 1.01 16.19
N CYS A 23 -3.12 0.34 17.25
CA CYS A 23 -3.95 -0.58 18.02
C CYS A 23 -4.53 0.17 19.22
N SER A 24 -5.84 0.45 19.18
CA SER A 24 -6.56 1.00 20.34
C SER A 24 -7.00 -0.15 21.25
N ALA A 25 -6.41 -0.22 22.43
CA ALA A 25 -6.85 -1.10 23.50
C ALA A 25 -8.02 -0.47 24.25
N MET A 26 -9.13 -1.20 24.38
CA MET A 26 -10.17 -0.92 25.38
C MET A 26 -10.21 -2.05 26.40
N TYR A 27 -10.01 -1.69 27.63
CA TYR A 27 -10.23 -2.49 28.83
C TYR A 27 -11.72 -2.72 29.10
N GLY A 28 -12.07 -3.90 29.58
CA GLY A 28 -13.37 -4.18 30.18
C GLY A 28 -13.42 -5.56 30.80
N CYS A 29 -13.38 -5.60 32.12
CA CYS A 29 -13.38 -6.78 33.01
C CYS A 29 -14.77 -7.40 33.20
N SER A 30 -14.70 -8.70 33.58
CA SER A 30 -15.54 -9.52 34.47
C SER A 30 -16.79 -10.21 33.91
N GLY A 31 -16.76 -11.52 33.88
CA GLY A 31 -17.32 -12.38 34.95
C GLY A 31 -18.56 -13.13 34.51
N GLY A 32 -18.52 -14.46 34.57
CA GLY A 32 -19.70 -15.26 34.95
C GLY A 32 -20.32 -16.22 33.91
N THR A 33 -19.83 -17.42 33.87
CA THR A 33 -20.49 -18.74 33.94
C THR A 33 -21.82 -19.02 33.20
N SER A 34 -21.74 -20.12 32.48
CA SER A 34 -22.64 -21.27 32.37
C SER A 34 -23.77 -21.30 31.33
N ASN A 35 -23.57 -22.27 30.46
CA ASN A 35 -24.47 -23.35 29.98
C ASN A 35 -25.79 -23.04 29.27
N ASP A 36 -25.88 -23.70 28.20
CA ASP A 36 -26.82 -24.68 27.64
C ASP A 36 -27.62 -24.26 26.40
N GLU A 37 -27.33 -25.09 25.43
CA GLU A 37 -28.15 -25.79 24.42
C GLU A 37 -29.45 -25.18 23.86
N SER A 38 -29.51 -25.40 22.60
CA SER A 38 -30.56 -25.94 21.73
C SER A 38 -31.34 -25.00 20.83
N SER A 39 -31.11 -25.25 19.57
CA SER A 39 -32.08 -25.70 18.57
C SER A 39 -33.17 -24.77 18.08
N ALA A 40 -33.07 -24.61 16.78
CA ALA A 40 -34.14 -24.76 15.79
C ALA A 40 -34.98 -23.54 15.36
N LYS A 41 -34.85 -23.32 14.08
CA LYS A 41 -35.92 -23.24 13.03
C LYS A 41 -36.83 -22.03 12.92
N GLU A 42 -36.68 -21.51 11.72
CA GLU A 42 -37.71 -21.25 10.68
C GLU A 42 -38.76 -20.14 10.91
N THR A 43 -38.82 -19.41 9.90
CA THR A 43 -39.89 -19.04 8.94
C THR A 43 -40.41 -17.62 8.99
N ALA A 44 -40.18 -16.99 7.88
CA ALA A 44 -41.15 -16.46 6.91
C ALA A 44 -42.06 -15.30 7.27
N ALA A 45 -41.89 -14.30 6.43
CA ALA A 45 -42.94 -13.67 5.60
C ALA A 45 -43.88 -12.61 6.17
N SER A 46 -43.98 -11.62 5.35
CA SER A 46 -45.21 -10.92 4.91
C SER A 46 -45.58 -9.63 5.63
N ALA A 47 -45.41 -8.59 4.90
CA ALA A 47 -46.41 -7.86 4.11
C ALA A 47 -47.21 -6.74 4.82
N VAL A 48 -47.13 -5.58 4.16
CA VAL A 48 -48.23 -4.69 3.82
C VAL A 48 -48.97 -3.96 4.98
N SER A 49 -48.86 -2.64 4.98
CA SER A 49 -50.02 -1.79 4.65
C SER A 49 -49.69 -0.29 4.81
N LYS A 50 -50.03 0.43 3.76
CA LYS A 50 -50.36 1.84 3.76
C LYS A 50 -51.81 1.98 4.27
N PRO A 51 -52.22 3.09 4.87
CA PRO A 51 -53.27 3.84 4.22
C PRO A 51 -53.10 5.36 4.17
N THR A 52 -53.56 5.86 3.06
CA THR A 52 -54.05 7.18 2.67
C THR A 52 -55.11 7.75 3.62
N THR A 53 -55.15 9.10 3.75
CA THR A 53 -56.29 10.02 3.51
C THR A 53 -55.86 11.40 3.94
N SER A 54 -55.78 12.38 3.07
CA SER A 54 -56.78 13.36 2.59
C SER A 54 -57.55 14.10 3.64
N SER A 55 -57.34 15.40 3.75
CA SER A 55 -58.41 16.40 3.85
C SER A 55 -57.91 17.82 3.52
N LYS A 56 -58.60 18.35 2.59
CA LYS A 56 -58.65 19.69 2.02
C LYS A 56 -59.54 20.57 2.92
N VAL A 57 -59.14 21.80 3.24
CA VAL A 57 -60.08 22.88 3.55
C VAL A 57 -59.58 24.18 2.95
N GLU A 58 -60.52 24.83 2.29
CA GLU A 58 -60.47 26.05 1.53
C GLU A 58 -60.47 27.32 2.41
N SER A 59 -59.98 28.40 1.76
CA SER A 59 -60.61 29.72 1.62
C SER A 59 -60.76 30.65 2.84
N SER A 60 -60.15 31.81 2.75
CA SER A 60 -60.92 33.06 2.65
C SER A 60 -60.03 34.30 2.56
N LYS A 61 -60.30 35.08 1.54
CA LYS A 61 -59.90 36.47 1.35
C LYS A 61 -60.96 37.35 2.04
N PRO A 62 -60.59 38.50 2.57
CA PRO A 62 -61.48 39.67 2.33
C PRO A 62 -60.72 40.90 1.82
N THR A 63 -61.46 41.60 1.08
CA THR A 63 -61.29 42.79 0.27
C THR A 63 -61.37 44.08 1.09
N GLN A 64 -60.66 45.12 0.59
CA GLN A 64 -60.95 46.59 0.61
C GLN A 64 -60.86 47.40 1.90
N SER A 65 -60.08 48.48 1.85
CA SER A 65 -60.65 49.81 1.54
C SER A 65 -59.59 50.91 1.50
N LYS A 66 -59.70 51.76 0.53
CA LYS A 66 -58.95 52.99 0.30
C LYS A 66 -59.64 54.11 1.10
N PRO A 67 -58.94 55.15 1.52
CA PRO A 67 -59.44 56.50 1.23
C PRO A 67 -58.37 57.36 0.49
N GLN A 68 -58.92 58.09 -0.39
CA GLN A 68 -58.39 59.17 -1.22
C GLN A 68 -58.27 60.45 -0.39
N SER A 69 -57.21 61.16 -0.47
CA SER A 69 -57.12 62.60 -0.17
C SER A 69 -56.13 63.29 -1.02
N SER A 70 -56.44 64.34 -1.57
CA SER A 70 -56.04 65.16 -2.64
C SER A 70 -54.85 66.11 -2.32
N VAL A 71 -54.05 66.36 -3.34
CA VAL A 71 -53.45 67.66 -3.81
C VAL A 71 -52.35 68.29 -2.98
N GLU A 72 -51.14 68.38 -3.54
CA GLU A 72 -50.55 69.64 -3.97
C GLU A 72 -49.37 69.40 -4.89
N GLU A 73 -49.44 70.06 -6.04
CA GLU A 73 -48.50 70.15 -7.13
C GLU A 73 -47.37 71.08 -6.70
N SER A 74 -46.13 70.55 -6.60
CA SER A 74 -44.90 71.38 -6.62
C SER A 74 -43.98 70.85 -7.70
N SER A 75 -43.81 71.66 -8.74
CA SER A 75 -42.92 71.47 -9.86
C SER A 75 -41.45 71.43 -9.41
N GLU A 76 -40.82 70.21 -9.45
CA GLU A 76 -39.42 70.04 -9.51
C GLU A 76 -38.98 69.71 -10.94
N PRO A 77 -37.74 70.09 -11.35
CA PRO A 77 -37.31 69.99 -12.75
C PRO A 77 -37.19 68.52 -13.14
N SER A 78 -37.82 68.21 -14.24
CA SER A 78 -37.72 66.92 -14.96
C SER A 78 -36.24 66.50 -15.08
N LYS A 79 -35.81 65.57 -14.23
CA LYS A 79 -34.66 64.69 -14.55
C LYS A 79 -35.12 63.82 -15.68
N THR A 80 -34.54 64.05 -16.85
CA THR A 80 -34.65 63.13 -17.99
C THR A 80 -34.16 61.77 -17.49
N GLU A 81 -35.06 60.88 -17.18
CA GLU A 81 -34.75 59.43 -16.98
C GLU A 81 -34.24 58.99 -18.33
N THR A 82 -32.91 58.78 -18.41
CA THR A 82 -32.29 58.13 -19.54
C THR A 82 -32.87 56.71 -19.53
N SER A 83 -33.84 56.43 -20.41
CA SER A 83 -34.29 55.06 -20.63
C SER A 83 -33.11 54.27 -21.10
N VAL A 84 -32.61 53.35 -20.26
CA VAL A 84 -31.66 52.33 -20.69
C VAL A 84 -32.46 51.46 -21.67
N GLY A 85 -32.08 51.49 -22.96
CA GLY A 85 -32.71 50.65 -23.99
C GLY A 85 -32.58 49.15 -23.64
N ASP A 86 -33.29 48.36 -24.40
CA ASP A 86 -33.20 46.87 -24.25
C ASP A 86 -31.72 46.44 -24.34
N ILE A 87 -31.26 45.71 -23.31
CA ILE A 87 -29.89 45.19 -23.26
C ILE A 87 -29.84 43.91 -24.08
N GLU A 88 -28.97 43.88 -25.10
CA GLU A 88 -28.81 42.73 -25.98
C GLU A 88 -28.36 41.49 -25.20
N ILE A 89 -29.05 40.35 -25.46
CA ILE A 89 -28.69 39.06 -24.86
C ILE A 89 -27.33 38.59 -25.41
N VAL A 90 -26.50 37.94 -24.61
CA VAL A 90 -25.18 37.39 -25.03
C VAL A 90 -25.42 36.21 -25.99
N GLY A 91 -24.91 36.34 -27.22
CA GLY A 91 -24.99 35.28 -28.23
C GLY A 91 -23.82 34.29 -28.15
N ASN A 92 -24.04 33.08 -28.73
CA ASN A 92 -23.03 32.03 -28.86
C ASN A 92 -22.26 31.71 -27.56
N PHE A 93 -22.97 31.73 -26.42
CA PHE A 93 -22.35 31.35 -25.15
C PHE A 93 -22.07 29.87 -25.11
N ASN A 94 -20.79 29.53 -25.04
CA ASN A 94 -20.28 28.14 -25.09
C ASN A 94 -19.35 27.87 -23.90
N ALA A 95 -19.37 26.63 -23.41
CA ALA A 95 -18.47 26.10 -22.41
C ALA A 95 -17.78 24.86 -22.95
N GLU A 96 -16.47 24.79 -22.84
CA GLU A 96 -15.65 23.67 -23.30
C GLU A 96 -14.64 23.28 -22.23
N ALA A 97 -14.55 21.98 -21.91
CA ALA A 97 -13.57 21.46 -20.97
C ALA A 97 -12.15 21.67 -21.54
N ALA A 98 -11.32 22.40 -20.80
CA ALA A 98 -9.92 22.61 -21.12
C ALA A 98 -8.96 21.70 -20.35
N GLY A 99 -9.51 20.86 -19.47
CA GLY A 99 -8.77 19.91 -18.65
C GLY A 99 -9.60 19.39 -17.49
N THR A 100 -8.93 18.79 -16.52
CA THR A 100 -9.57 18.25 -15.31
C THR A 100 -9.97 19.35 -14.32
N THR A 101 -9.33 20.52 -14.39
CA THR A 101 -9.52 21.62 -13.43
C THR A 101 -9.81 22.95 -14.11
N SER A 102 -10.16 22.95 -15.39
CA SER A 102 -10.45 24.18 -16.12
C SER A 102 -11.51 24.01 -17.20
N ILE A 103 -12.35 25.05 -17.36
CA ILE A 103 -13.37 25.18 -18.40
C ILE A 103 -13.17 26.52 -19.09
N ASN A 104 -13.14 26.51 -20.42
CA ASN A 104 -13.13 27.72 -21.24
C ASN A 104 -14.56 28.13 -21.58
N LEU A 105 -14.89 29.37 -21.23
CA LEU A 105 -16.14 30.01 -21.64
C LEU A 105 -15.85 30.99 -22.76
N SER A 106 -16.69 30.99 -23.79
CA SER A 106 -16.61 31.94 -24.90
C SER A 106 -17.99 32.42 -25.33
N TRP A 107 -18.07 33.62 -25.84
CA TRP A 107 -19.32 34.24 -26.28
C TRP A 107 -19.12 35.32 -27.32
N SER A 108 -20.20 35.71 -27.99
CA SER A 108 -20.18 36.86 -28.88
C SER A 108 -20.29 38.16 -28.08
N GLN A 109 -19.52 39.17 -28.49
CA GLN A 109 -19.58 40.51 -27.88
C GLN A 109 -20.99 41.10 -28.02
N ALA A 110 -21.58 41.54 -26.92
CA ALA A 110 -22.83 42.32 -26.93
C ALA A 110 -22.52 43.82 -27.08
N SER A 111 -23.47 44.54 -27.73
CA SER A 111 -23.32 45.93 -28.04
C SER A 111 -23.85 46.86 -26.91
N ASN A 112 -23.26 48.04 -26.77
CA ASN A 112 -23.72 49.09 -25.85
C ASN A 112 -23.88 48.67 -24.37
N ILE A 113 -22.91 47.91 -23.88
CA ILE A 113 -22.83 47.42 -22.50
C ILE A 113 -21.54 47.85 -21.81
N ASN A 114 -21.45 47.71 -20.50
CA ASN A 114 -20.23 47.97 -19.72
C ASN A 114 -19.46 46.71 -19.39
N GLY A 115 -20.11 45.52 -19.42
CA GLY A 115 -19.45 44.26 -19.11
C GLY A 115 -20.41 43.12 -18.88
N TYR A 116 -19.91 42.07 -18.27
CA TYR A 116 -20.63 40.82 -18.07
C TYR A 116 -20.53 40.35 -16.64
N GLU A 117 -21.55 39.61 -16.18
CA GLU A 117 -21.48 38.77 -14.97
C GLU A 117 -21.63 37.31 -15.37
N ILE A 118 -20.72 36.47 -14.84
CA ILE A 118 -20.73 35.02 -15.06
C ILE A 118 -21.08 34.32 -13.75
N TYR A 119 -21.93 33.33 -13.86
CA TYR A 119 -22.43 32.53 -12.76
C TYR A 119 -22.20 31.04 -13.08
N ARG A 120 -21.98 30.25 -12.04
CA ARG A 120 -21.73 28.81 -12.11
C ARG A 120 -22.52 28.08 -11.05
N LYS A 121 -22.95 26.86 -11.34
CA LYS A 121 -23.31 25.82 -10.37
C LYS A 121 -22.84 24.46 -10.87
N ASP A 122 -22.78 23.48 -9.97
CA ASP A 122 -22.58 22.07 -10.29
C ASP A 122 -23.88 21.27 -10.16
N ASP A 123 -23.80 19.94 -10.31
CA ASP A 123 -24.93 19.01 -10.17
C ASP A 123 -25.34 18.72 -8.73
N SER A 124 -24.68 19.31 -7.73
CA SER A 124 -25.08 19.08 -6.34
C SER A 124 -26.55 19.47 -6.13
N SER A 125 -27.30 18.57 -5.52
CA SER A 125 -28.72 18.73 -5.33
C SER A 125 -29.05 20.02 -4.60
N GLY A 126 -29.77 20.94 -5.27
CA GLY A 126 -30.19 22.21 -4.70
C GLY A 126 -29.16 23.34 -4.80
N ALA A 127 -28.10 23.17 -5.57
CA ALA A 127 -27.14 24.25 -5.80
C ALA A 127 -27.79 25.40 -6.58
N ASP A 128 -27.71 26.60 -6.02
CA ASP A 128 -28.02 27.83 -6.73
C ASP A 128 -26.80 28.29 -7.56
N TYR A 129 -27.04 29.17 -8.52
CA TYR A 129 -25.97 29.77 -9.28
C TYR A 129 -25.17 30.78 -8.45
N ASP A 130 -23.89 30.54 -8.27
CA ASP A 130 -22.96 31.47 -7.65
C ASP A 130 -22.32 32.38 -8.70
N LYS A 131 -22.25 33.67 -8.42
CA LYS A 131 -21.51 34.61 -9.27
C LYS A 131 -20.01 34.38 -9.10
N ILE A 132 -19.34 33.91 -10.16
CA ILE A 132 -17.91 33.61 -10.15
C ILE A 132 -17.06 34.74 -10.72
N MET A 133 -17.62 35.59 -11.59
CA MET A 133 -16.86 36.68 -12.22
C MET A 133 -17.74 37.89 -12.57
N THR A 134 -17.17 39.08 -12.43
CA THR A 134 -17.68 40.30 -13.03
C THR A 134 -16.58 40.88 -13.95
N ILE A 135 -16.88 40.91 -15.25
CA ILE A 135 -15.99 41.44 -16.30
C ILE A 135 -16.42 42.86 -16.62
N LYS A 136 -15.51 43.84 -16.43
CA LYS A 136 -15.78 45.26 -16.61
C LYS A 136 -15.40 45.78 -18.01
N ASP A 137 -15.00 44.88 -18.88
CA ASP A 137 -14.63 45.21 -20.27
C ASP A 137 -15.61 44.53 -21.23
N SER A 138 -16.43 45.30 -21.93
CA SER A 138 -17.42 44.83 -22.89
C SER A 138 -16.82 44.15 -24.13
N SER A 139 -15.50 44.36 -24.40
CA SER A 139 -14.80 43.72 -25.50
C SER A 139 -14.31 42.30 -25.18
N THR A 140 -14.34 41.91 -23.92
CA THR A 140 -13.96 40.56 -23.49
C THR A 140 -15.01 39.56 -23.94
N THR A 141 -14.57 38.49 -24.61
CA THR A 141 -15.43 37.41 -25.13
C THR A 141 -14.99 36.03 -24.69
N PHE A 142 -14.12 35.96 -23.66
CA PHE A 142 -13.55 34.74 -23.15
C PHE A 142 -13.28 34.84 -21.65
N TYR A 143 -13.51 33.71 -20.94
CA TYR A 143 -13.10 33.53 -19.54
C TYR A 143 -12.70 32.08 -19.32
N ASN A 144 -11.57 31.87 -18.63
CA ASN A 144 -11.16 30.54 -18.18
C ASN A 144 -11.49 30.37 -16.70
N ASP A 145 -12.39 29.46 -16.43
CA ASP A 145 -12.72 29.02 -15.06
C ASP A 145 -11.76 27.89 -14.66
N ASN A 146 -10.83 28.18 -13.76
CA ASN A 146 -9.82 27.26 -13.26
C ASN A 146 -10.09 26.80 -11.81
N GLN A 147 -11.32 26.97 -11.33
CA GLN A 147 -11.75 26.56 -9.99
C GLN A 147 -12.84 25.47 -10.08
N VAL A 148 -12.66 24.53 -10.98
CA VAL A 148 -13.55 23.40 -11.20
C VAL A 148 -12.88 22.10 -10.81
N VAL A 149 -13.68 21.06 -10.51
CA VAL A 149 -13.23 19.74 -10.09
C VAL A 149 -13.37 18.76 -11.24
N ALA A 150 -12.41 17.83 -11.34
CA ALA A 150 -12.41 16.78 -12.37
C ALA A 150 -13.69 15.94 -12.35
N GLY A 151 -14.16 15.51 -13.51
CA GLY A 151 -15.30 14.62 -13.66
C GLY A 151 -16.61 15.20 -13.12
N THR A 152 -16.76 16.52 -13.15
CA THR A 152 -17.93 17.21 -12.61
C THR A 152 -18.66 17.98 -13.72
N HIS A 153 -19.99 17.92 -13.71
CA HIS A 153 -20.82 18.69 -14.62
C HIS A 153 -21.07 20.09 -14.06
N TYR A 154 -20.82 21.10 -14.88
CA TYR A 154 -21.01 22.50 -14.53
C TYR A 154 -22.01 23.16 -15.48
N TYR A 155 -22.89 23.96 -14.89
CA TYR A 155 -23.82 24.84 -15.59
C TYR A 155 -23.36 26.27 -15.42
N TYR A 156 -23.34 27.02 -16.53
CA TYR A 156 -22.95 28.42 -16.55
C TYR A 156 -24.09 29.28 -17.07
N GLN A 157 -24.14 30.47 -16.51
CA GLN A 157 -24.98 31.56 -16.98
C GLN A 157 -24.14 32.81 -17.13
N ILE A 158 -24.37 33.56 -18.21
CA ILE A 158 -23.76 34.87 -18.46
C ILE A 158 -24.89 35.89 -18.71
N ARG A 159 -24.74 37.08 -18.17
CA ARG A 159 -25.59 38.22 -18.49
C ARG A 159 -24.77 39.48 -18.71
N PRO A 160 -25.14 40.34 -19.67
CA PRO A 160 -24.57 41.66 -19.87
C PRO A 160 -25.11 42.63 -18.85
N TYR A 161 -24.37 43.70 -18.57
CA TYR A 161 -24.85 44.80 -17.74
C TYR A 161 -24.45 46.16 -18.28
N ILE A 162 -25.27 47.19 -17.94
CA ILE A 162 -24.99 48.62 -18.09
C ILE A 162 -24.92 49.20 -16.69
N TYR A 163 -23.88 50.03 -16.45
CA TYR A 163 -23.78 50.82 -15.23
C TYR A 163 -23.98 52.28 -15.56
N ALA A 164 -25.08 52.85 -15.15
CA ALA A 164 -25.43 54.23 -15.40
C ALA A 164 -26.22 54.81 -14.17
N ASN A 165 -25.98 56.09 -13.87
CA ASN A 165 -26.63 56.79 -12.75
C ASN A 165 -26.48 56.04 -11.41
N ASP A 166 -25.30 55.50 -11.14
CA ASP A 166 -24.94 54.74 -9.95
C ASP A 166 -25.78 53.46 -9.73
N LYS A 167 -26.34 52.89 -10.81
CA LYS A 167 -27.15 51.69 -10.81
C LYS A 167 -26.72 50.71 -11.89
N TYR A 168 -26.87 49.44 -11.61
CA TYR A 168 -26.71 48.36 -12.57
C TYR A 168 -28.04 47.99 -13.19
N TYR A 169 -28.06 47.86 -14.51
CA TYR A 169 -29.17 47.36 -15.32
C TYR A 169 -28.65 46.09 -16.03
N TYR A 170 -29.40 45.00 -15.94
CA TYR A 170 -28.98 43.69 -16.41
C TYR A 170 -29.83 43.24 -17.59
N GLY A 171 -29.16 42.60 -18.57
CA GLY A 171 -29.83 41.85 -19.61
C GLY A 171 -30.23 40.45 -19.13
N GLU A 172 -30.95 39.74 -20.00
CA GLU A 172 -31.31 38.35 -19.78
C GLU A 172 -30.10 37.41 -19.76
N PHE A 173 -30.24 36.27 -19.11
CA PHE A 173 -29.23 35.24 -19.03
C PHE A 173 -29.18 34.41 -20.31
N SER A 174 -27.94 34.20 -20.84
CA SER A 174 -27.62 33.08 -21.70
C SER A 174 -27.03 31.96 -20.85
N ALA A 175 -27.33 30.69 -21.18
CA ALA A 175 -26.93 29.54 -20.44
C ALA A 175 -26.21 28.50 -21.30
N THR A 176 -25.27 27.79 -20.72
CA THR A 176 -24.55 26.66 -21.30
C THR A 176 -24.13 25.69 -20.20
N ASN A 177 -23.62 24.53 -20.59
CA ASN A 177 -23.11 23.55 -19.64
C ASN A 177 -22.01 22.71 -20.30
N THR A 178 -21.17 22.10 -19.48
CA THR A 178 -20.15 21.13 -19.91
C THR A 178 -19.66 20.28 -18.78
N PHE A 179 -18.98 19.18 -19.08
CA PHE A 179 -18.24 18.37 -18.13
C PHE A 179 -16.77 18.76 -18.13
N THR A 180 -16.13 18.76 -16.95
CA THR A 180 -14.68 18.71 -16.87
C THR A 180 -14.17 17.33 -17.30
N GLN A 181 -12.96 17.26 -17.82
CA GLN A 181 -12.33 15.96 -18.05
C GLN A 181 -12.19 15.19 -16.71
N ILE A 182 -12.43 13.89 -16.74
CA ILE A 182 -12.15 13.02 -15.61
C ILE A 182 -10.63 12.79 -15.52
N ALA A 183 -10.10 12.64 -14.30
CA ALA A 183 -8.69 12.36 -14.10
C ALA A 183 -8.29 11.00 -14.72
N ASP A 184 -7.10 10.94 -15.24
CA ASP A 184 -6.56 9.73 -15.87
C ASP A 184 -6.26 8.64 -14.82
N VAL A 185 -6.40 7.39 -15.21
CA VAL A 185 -5.83 6.26 -14.47
C VAL A 185 -4.32 6.28 -14.71
N SER A 186 -3.55 6.78 -13.74
CA SER A 186 -2.12 7.09 -13.90
C SER A 186 -1.23 5.84 -13.89
N GLU A 187 -1.56 4.84 -13.05
CA GLU A 187 -0.76 3.63 -12.85
C GLU A 187 -1.65 2.43 -12.57
N ILE A 188 -1.29 1.29 -13.16
CA ILE A 188 -1.87 -0.02 -12.85
C ILE A 188 -0.77 -0.89 -12.26
N THR A 189 -1.03 -1.47 -11.09
CA THR A 189 -0.09 -2.35 -10.39
C THR A 189 -0.57 -3.79 -10.41
N VAL A 190 0.34 -4.74 -10.64
CA VAL A 190 0.06 -6.17 -10.48
C VAL A 190 0.25 -6.56 -9.03
N THR A 191 -0.82 -6.92 -8.34
CA THR A 191 -0.81 -7.27 -6.90
C THR A 191 -0.61 -8.75 -6.63
N ALA A 192 -1.06 -9.62 -7.55
CA ALA A 192 -0.86 -11.06 -7.44
C ALA A 192 -0.91 -11.75 -8.82
N ARG A 193 -0.25 -12.91 -8.91
CA ARG A 193 -0.26 -13.78 -10.09
C ARG A 193 -0.29 -15.24 -9.67
N THR A 194 -1.08 -16.03 -10.38
CA THR A 194 -1.07 -17.49 -10.33
C THR A 194 -0.93 -18.06 -11.72
N SER A 195 -0.89 -19.39 -11.86
CA SER A 195 -0.87 -20.05 -13.17
C SER A 195 -2.14 -19.82 -14.01
N SER A 196 -3.20 -19.27 -13.43
CA SER A 196 -4.49 -19.07 -14.09
C SER A 196 -5.21 -17.77 -13.71
N SER A 197 -4.59 -16.88 -12.96
CA SER A 197 -5.16 -15.59 -12.60
C SER A 197 -4.10 -14.49 -12.48
N ILE A 198 -4.54 -13.26 -12.71
CA ILE A 198 -3.77 -12.03 -12.51
C ILE A 198 -4.67 -11.04 -11.77
N ALA A 199 -4.16 -10.50 -10.67
CA ALA A 199 -4.81 -9.43 -9.91
C ALA A 199 -4.09 -8.10 -10.18
N ILE A 200 -4.88 -7.09 -10.51
CA ILE A 200 -4.42 -5.72 -10.76
C ILE A 200 -5.15 -4.74 -9.84
N SER A 201 -4.52 -3.63 -9.54
CA SER A 201 -5.09 -2.50 -8.82
C SER A 201 -4.60 -1.18 -9.41
N TRP A 202 -5.34 -0.11 -9.13
CA TRP A 202 -5.03 1.25 -9.54
C TRP A 202 -5.47 2.24 -8.47
N ASP A 203 -5.09 3.51 -8.59
CA ASP A 203 -5.55 4.55 -7.69
C ASP A 203 -7.00 4.93 -7.98
N ARG A 204 -7.77 5.20 -6.92
CA ARG A 204 -9.15 5.66 -7.07
C ARG A 204 -9.22 7.01 -7.75
N ILE A 205 -10.11 7.11 -8.72
CA ILE A 205 -10.36 8.36 -9.45
C ILE A 205 -11.57 9.06 -8.83
N THR A 206 -11.34 10.25 -8.30
CA THR A 206 -12.41 11.08 -7.72
C THR A 206 -13.49 11.38 -8.76
N ASN A 207 -14.74 11.24 -8.36
CA ASN A 207 -15.94 11.42 -9.19
C ASN A 207 -16.11 10.40 -10.34
N ALA A 208 -15.31 9.34 -10.40
CA ALA A 208 -15.61 8.23 -11.30
C ALA A 208 -16.94 7.58 -10.92
N THR A 209 -17.76 7.23 -11.89
CA THR A 209 -18.95 6.40 -11.68
C THR A 209 -18.59 4.92 -11.70
N ALA A 210 -17.63 4.54 -12.52
CA ALA A 210 -17.21 3.17 -12.72
C ALA A 210 -15.85 3.08 -13.43
N TYR A 211 -15.33 1.85 -13.52
CA TYR A 211 -14.12 1.52 -14.29
C TYR A 211 -14.43 0.43 -15.32
N THR A 212 -13.86 0.54 -16.49
CA THR A 212 -13.88 -0.52 -17.49
C THR A 212 -12.48 -1.12 -17.62
N ILE A 213 -12.39 -2.43 -17.44
CA ILE A 213 -11.17 -3.20 -17.54
C ILE A 213 -11.13 -3.86 -18.92
N TYR A 214 -10.03 -3.68 -19.61
CA TYR A 214 -9.76 -4.27 -20.91
C TYR A 214 -8.56 -5.20 -20.84
N ARG A 215 -8.59 -6.24 -21.66
CA ARG A 215 -7.48 -7.17 -21.85
C ARG A 215 -7.21 -7.41 -23.31
N LYS A 216 -5.95 -7.65 -23.64
CA LYS A 216 -5.55 -8.33 -24.86
C LYS A 216 -4.57 -9.46 -24.55
N ASP A 217 -4.65 -10.50 -25.32
CA ASP A 217 -3.95 -11.76 -25.10
C ASP A 217 -2.60 -11.85 -25.82
N SER A 218 -2.33 -10.89 -26.71
CA SER A 218 -1.08 -10.73 -27.45
C SER A 218 -0.78 -9.24 -27.64
N LYS A 219 0.48 -8.90 -27.85
CA LYS A 219 0.91 -7.51 -28.07
C LYS A 219 0.20 -6.87 -29.28
N ASP A 220 -0.06 -7.66 -30.30
CA ASP A 220 -0.61 -7.20 -31.58
C ASP A 220 -2.15 -7.27 -31.64
N ASP A 221 -2.80 -7.82 -30.61
CA ASP A 221 -4.26 -7.89 -30.53
C ASP A 221 -4.87 -6.54 -30.14
N ASN A 222 -6.16 -6.37 -30.42
CA ASN A 222 -6.94 -5.26 -29.92
C ASN A 222 -7.41 -5.54 -28.48
N TYR A 223 -7.54 -4.49 -27.68
CA TYR A 223 -8.14 -4.56 -26.36
C TYR A 223 -9.63 -4.91 -26.44
N THR A 224 -10.07 -5.85 -25.63
CA THR A 224 -11.48 -6.20 -25.41
C THR A 224 -11.86 -5.90 -23.96
N SER A 225 -13.04 -5.33 -23.74
CA SER A 225 -13.57 -5.13 -22.40
C SER A 225 -13.91 -6.49 -21.79
N ILE A 226 -13.36 -6.75 -20.59
CA ILE A 226 -13.57 -8.01 -19.85
C ILE A 226 -14.39 -7.82 -18.58
N ALA A 227 -14.46 -6.59 -18.05
CA ALA A 227 -15.26 -6.27 -16.87
C ALA A 227 -15.59 -4.78 -16.80
N THR A 228 -16.71 -4.47 -16.11
CA THR A 228 -17.03 -3.12 -15.67
C THR A 228 -17.29 -3.17 -14.16
N ILE A 229 -16.60 -2.35 -13.38
CA ILE A 229 -16.75 -2.22 -11.94
C ILE A 229 -17.55 -0.95 -11.68
N THR A 230 -18.80 -1.12 -11.23
CA THR A 230 -19.72 -0.01 -10.95
C THR A 230 -19.59 0.55 -9.54
N ASP A 231 -18.84 -0.12 -8.67
CA ASP A 231 -18.42 0.40 -7.39
C ASP A 231 -17.10 1.16 -7.56
N TRP A 232 -17.18 2.48 -7.64
CA TRP A 232 -16.01 3.34 -7.85
C TRP A 232 -15.00 3.30 -6.69
N GLU A 233 -15.42 2.85 -5.51
CA GLU A 233 -14.51 2.64 -4.37
C GLU A 233 -13.66 1.38 -4.54
N ASN A 234 -14.08 0.45 -5.38
CA ASN A 234 -13.32 -0.75 -5.72
C ASN A 234 -12.36 -0.46 -6.89
N SER A 235 -11.10 -0.25 -6.59
CA SER A 235 -10.03 0.01 -7.55
C SER A 235 -9.12 -1.20 -7.77
N ALA A 236 -9.69 -2.41 -7.79
CA ALA A 236 -8.98 -3.66 -8.02
C ALA A 236 -9.82 -4.65 -8.82
N TYR A 237 -9.13 -5.50 -9.59
CA TYR A 237 -9.78 -6.56 -10.38
C TYR A 237 -8.90 -7.80 -10.42
N THR A 238 -9.53 -8.98 -10.35
CA THR A 238 -8.83 -10.26 -10.54
C THR A 238 -9.37 -10.95 -11.78
N ASP A 239 -8.54 -11.07 -12.78
CA ASP A 239 -8.80 -11.83 -13.99
C ASP A 239 -8.47 -13.31 -13.76
N THR A 240 -9.39 -14.20 -14.12
CA THR A 240 -9.29 -15.64 -13.87
C THR A 240 -9.50 -16.46 -15.13
N GLY A 241 -9.17 -17.76 -15.08
CA GLY A 241 -9.32 -18.63 -16.23
C GLY A 241 -8.26 -18.41 -17.32
N LEU A 242 -7.15 -17.80 -16.97
CA LEU A 242 -6.05 -17.48 -17.86
C LEU A 242 -5.25 -18.74 -18.24
N THR A 243 -4.59 -18.68 -19.39
CA THR A 243 -3.66 -19.72 -19.83
C THR A 243 -2.31 -19.52 -19.17
N VAL A 244 -1.75 -20.58 -18.58
CA VAL A 244 -0.44 -20.58 -17.94
C VAL A 244 0.68 -20.28 -18.93
N GLY A 245 1.73 -19.58 -18.49
CA GLY A 245 2.93 -19.31 -19.29
C GLY A 245 2.68 -18.31 -20.44
N LYS A 246 1.73 -17.41 -20.29
CA LYS A 246 1.34 -16.46 -21.33
C LYS A 246 1.39 -15.02 -20.82
N ASN A 247 1.82 -14.08 -21.68
CA ASN A 247 1.67 -12.65 -21.44
C ASN A 247 0.23 -12.20 -21.61
N TYR A 248 -0.17 -11.23 -20.81
CA TYR A 248 -1.42 -10.51 -20.88
C TYR A 248 -1.17 -9.02 -20.71
N TYR A 249 -1.99 -8.22 -21.39
CA TYR A 249 -1.91 -6.77 -21.39
C TYR A 249 -3.25 -6.23 -20.90
N TYR A 250 -3.20 -5.35 -19.91
CA TYR A 250 -4.38 -4.75 -19.30
C TYR A 250 -4.38 -3.25 -19.47
N LYS A 251 -5.56 -2.72 -19.59
CA LYS A 251 -5.87 -1.31 -19.66
C LYS A 251 -7.08 -1.04 -18.78
N VAL A 252 -7.11 0.07 -18.07
CA VAL A 252 -8.23 0.51 -17.25
C VAL A 252 -8.62 1.93 -17.62
N ASP A 253 -9.89 2.13 -17.93
CA ASP A 253 -10.51 3.43 -18.14
C ASP A 253 -11.45 3.71 -16.95
N ALA A 254 -11.33 4.88 -16.33
CA ALA A 254 -12.37 5.42 -15.47
C ALA A 254 -13.40 6.16 -16.32
N PHE A 255 -14.66 6.19 -15.92
CA PHE A 255 -15.66 7.00 -16.61
C PHE A 255 -16.72 7.59 -15.65
N VAL A 256 -17.32 8.69 -16.11
CA VAL A 256 -18.49 9.30 -15.51
C VAL A 256 -19.66 9.12 -16.46
N SER A 257 -20.81 8.69 -15.96
CA SER A 257 -22.07 8.61 -16.73
C SER A 257 -23.00 9.74 -16.32
N PHE A 258 -23.48 10.50 -17.32
CA PHE A 258 -24.45 11.56 -17.10
C PHE A 258 -25.36 11.71 -18.34
N GLY A 259 -26.66 11.85 -18.10
CA GLY A 259 -27.64 12.07 -19.16
C GLY A 259 -27.72 10.95 -20.21
N GLY A 260 -27.19 9.74 -19.92
CA GLY A 260 -27.09 8.62 -20.86
C GLY A 260 -25.80 8.59 -21.68
N GLU A 261 -24.93 9.57 -21.52
CA GLU A 261 -23.60 9.64 -22.12
C GLU A 261 -22.53 9.21 -21.12
N SER A 262 -21.38 8.72 -21.61
CA SER A 262 -20.23 8.34 -20.79
C SER A 262 -18.97 9.10 -21.22
N TYR A 263 -18.31 9.69 -20.26
CA TYR A 263 -17.08 10.48 -20.43
C TYR A 263 -15.92 9.72 -19.83
N TYR A 264 -14.96 9.31 -20.65
CA TYR A 264 -13.86 8.42 -20.27
C TYR A 264 -12.58 9.19 -19.99
N SER A 265 -11.79 8.68 -19.03
CA SER A 265 -10.40 9.09 -18.82
C SER A 265 -9.48 8.59 -19.92
N ASN A 266 -8.25 9.09 -19.97
CA ASN A 266 -7.19 8.36 -20.62
C ASN A 266 -6.81 7.13 -19.76
N SER A 267 -6.22 6.14 -20.40
CA SER A 267 -5.89 4.85 -19.80
C SER A 267 -4.41 4.71 -19.55
N SER A 268 -4.09 4.04 -18.46
CA SER A 268 -2.79 3.41 -18.30
C SER A 268 -2.81 1.98 -18.80
N GLU A 269 -1.65 1.48 -19.23
CA GLU A 269 -1.49 0.10 -19.70
C GLU A 269 -0.42 -0.62 -18.87
N ILE A 270 -0.63 -1.91 -18.61
CA ILE A 270 0.38 -2.77 -18.02
C ILE A 270 0.45 -4.12 -18.73
N SER A 271 1.65 -4.66 -18.86
CA SER A 271 1.87 -6.03 -19.30
C SER A 271 2.36 -6.90 -18.16
N THR A 272 1.88 -8.13 -18.12
CA THR A 272 2.26 -9.11 -17.11
C THR A 272 2.01 -10.51 -17.64
N TYR A 273 2.34 -11.54 -16.85
CA TYR A 273 2.23 -12.93 -17.28
C TYR A 273 1.69 -13.84 -16.20
N THR A 274 1.16 -14.99 -16.61
CA THR A 274 0.82 -16.10 -15.72
C THR A 274 2.06 -16.99 -15.53
N PRO A 275 2.60 -17.13 -14.30
CA PRO A 275 3.73 -18.04 -14.06
C PRO A 275 3.29 -19.50 -14.17
N PRO A 276 4.21 -20.46 -14.35
CA PRO A 276 3.89 -21.89 -14.22
C PRO A 276 3.49 -22.23 -12.78
N GLU A 277 2.85 -23.40 -12.61
CA GLU A 277 2.46 -23.86 -11.28
C GLU A 277 3.68 -24.16 -10.40
N LYS A 278 3.54 -23.88 -9.10
CA LYS A 278 4.55 -24.19 -8.09
C LYS A 278 4.68 -25.71 -7.92
N PRO A 279 5.87 -26.30 -8.05
CA PRO A 279 6.06 -27.72 -7.77
C PRO A 279 6.04 -28.00 -6.27
N SER A 280 5.39 -29.10 -5.87
CA SER A 280 5.59 -29.73 -4.56
C SER A 280 6.60 -30.83 -4.69
N PHE A 281 7.54 -30.95 -3.74
CA PHE A 281 8.66 -31.86 -3.84
C PHE A 281 8.87 -32.67 -2.56
N THR A 282 9.64 -33.74 -2.68
CA THR A 282 10.20 -34.52 -1.56
C THR A 282 11.73 -34.41 -1.60
N ALA A 283 12.36 -34.38 -0.44
CA ALA A 283 13.80 -34.40 -0.30
C ALA A 283 14.20 -35.52 0.68
N SER A 284 15.33 -36.16 0.41
CA SER A 284 15.91 -37.18 1.27
C SER A 284 17.44 -37.13 1.19
N TYR A 285 18.09 -37.56 2.26
CA TYR A 285 19.55 -37.68 2.33
C TYR A 285 19.96 -39.16 2.36
N ASP A 286 20.93 -39.52 1.53
CA ASP A 286 21.53 -40.84 1.53
C ASP A 286 22.94 -40.76 2.19
N GLU A 287 23.04 -41.28 3.41
CA GLU A 287 24.30 -41.28 4.18
C GLU A 287 25.44 -42.01 3.50
N LYS A 288 25.17 -43.06 2.69
CA LYS A 288 26.20 -43.84 2.04
C LYS A 288 26.90 -43.08 0.89
N THR A 289 26.09 -42.31 0.16
CA THR A 289 26.56 -41.52 -0.99
C THR A 289 26.84 -40.07 -0.64
N GLU A 290 26.41 -39.62 0.56
CA GLU A 290 26.45 -38.23 1.03
C GLU A 290 25.73 -37.30 0.06
N LYS A 291 24.58 -37.77 -0.49
CA LYS A 291 23.79 -37.01 -1.45
C LYS A 291 22.42 -36.63 -0.93
N ILE A 292 22.01 -35.42 -1.21
CA ILE A 292 20.60 -35.02 -1.19
C ILE A 292 19.99 -35.48 -2.52
N LYS A 293 18.82 -36.12 -2.43
CA LYS A 293 17.95 -36.41 -3.58
C LYS A 293 16.64 -35.64 -3.42
N VAL A 294 16.32 -34.83 -4.44
CA VAL A 294 15.08 -34.04 -4.51
C VAL A 294 14.23 -34.57 -5.66
N SER A 295 12.96 -34.78 -5.46
CA SER A 295 12.04 -35.31 -6.50
C SER A 295 10.69 -34.61 -6.45
N TRP A 296 10.13 -34.33 -7.62
CA TRP A 296 8.83 -33.68 -7.77
C TRP A 296 8.03 -34.29 -8.93
N LYS A 297 6.77 -33.85 -9.07
CA LYS A 297 5.93 -34.20 -10.21
C LYS A 297 5.92 -33.06 -11.21
N ALA A 298 5.73 -33.38 -12.49
CA ALA A 298 5.51 -32.39 -13.52
C ALA A 298 4.30 -31.50 -13.17
N VAL A 299 4.45 -30.20 -13.35
CA VAL A 299 3.40 -29.21 -13.10
C VAL A 299 3.02 -28.49 -14.39
N LYS A 300 1.79 -27.97 -14.39
CA LYS A 300 1.23 -27.31 -15.57
C LYS A 300 2.01 -26.06 -15.91
N GLY A 301 2.36 -25.92 -17.20
CA GLY A 301 3.05 -24.76 -17.73
C GLY A 301 4.55 -24.74 -17.49
N ALA A 302 5.13 -25.77 -16.86
CA ALA A 302 6.56 -25.87 -16.71
C ALA A 302 7.23 -26.35 -18.02
N GLU A 303 8.26 -25.61 -18.46
CA GLU A 303 9.23 -26.02 -19.49
C GLU A 303 10.46 -26.63 -18.85
N GLY A 304 10.70 -26.33 -17.58
CA GLY A 304 11.78 -26.89 -16.80
C GLY A 304 11.72 -26.45 -15.33
N TYR A 305 12.76 -26.85 -14.60
CA TYR A 305 12.84 -26.66 -13.15
C TYR A 305 14.19 -26.09 -12.74
N SER A 306 14.19 -25.39 -11.62
CA SER A 306 15.37 -24.90 -10.93
C SER A 306 15.33 -25.32 -9.47
N VAL A 307 16.41 -25.89 -8.97
CA VAL A 307 16.60 -26.24 -7.56
C VAL A 307 17.60 -25.28 -6.95
N GLN A 308 17.26 -24.74 -5.80
CA GLN A 308 18.14 -23.88 -5.03
C GLN A 308 18.42 -24.53 -3.66
N ILE A 309 19.68 -24.58 -3.25
CA ILE A 309 20.11 -25.22 -2.01
C ILE A 309 21.07 -24.30 -1.27
N SER A 310 20.87 -24.16 0.04
CA SER A 310 21.77 -23.46 0.95
C SER A 310 21.96 -24.25 2.24
N ASP A 311 23.05 -24.08 2.95
CA ASP A 311 23.27 -24.54 4.32
C ASP A 311 22.99 -23.43 5.36
N ASP A 312 22.45 -22.30 4.92
CA ASP A 312 21.96 -21.19 5.75
C ASP A 312 20.59 -20.75 5.20
N GLU A 313 19.54 -20.73 6.06
CA GLU A 313 18.17 -20.41 5.65
C GLU A 313 18.05 -19.02 5.02
N ASP A 314 18.74 -18.03 5.61
CA ASP A 314 18.76 -16.64 5.18
C ASP A 314 19.98 -16.28 4.33
N GLY A 315 20.79 -17.29 3.99
CA GLY A 315 22.02 -17.13 3.22
C GLY A 315 21.81 -17.12 1.71
N ASP A 316 22.94 -17.13 1.00
CA ASP A 316 22.95 -17.28 -0.44
C ASP A 316 22.63 -18.73 -0.84
N TYR A 317 21.79 -18.91 -1.84
CA TYR A 317 21.40 -20.20 -2.38
C TYR A 317 22.13 -20.50 -3.68
N ASP A 318 22.81 -21.63 -3.75
CA ASP A 318 23.32 -22.18 -5.01
C ASP A 318 22.16 -22.60 -5.90
N SER A 319 22.13 -22.16 -7.15
CA SER A 319 21.05 -22.41 -8.10
C SER A 319 21.46 -23.38 -9.19
N TYR A 320 20.64 -24.40 -9.40
CA TYR A 320 20.86 -25.48 -10.37
C TYR A 320 19.70 -25.53 -11.36
N ASP A 321 19.98 -25.37 -12.66
CA ASP A 321 19.02 -25.57 -13.74
C ASP A 321 18.94 -27.08 -14.05
N VAL A 322 17.76 -27.67 -13.90
CA VAL A 322 17.55 -29.12 -14.06
C VAL A 322 16.76 -29.45 -15.34
N SER A 323 16.47 -28.42 -16.16
CA SER A 323 15.69 -28.57 -17.39
C SER A 323 14.37 -29.33 -17.12
N ASP A 324 14.04 -30.33 -17.93
CA ASP A 324 12.79 -31.11 -17.87
C ASP A 324 12.81 -32.31 -16.90
N LYS A 325 13.92 -32.50 -16.19
CA LYS A 325 14.05 -33.61 -15.23
C LYS A 325 13.13 -33.38 -14.03
N LEU A 326 12.65 -34.47 -13.44
CA LEU A 326 11.78 -34.48 -12.28
C LEU A 326 12.48 -34.92 -10.99
N GLU A 327 13.81 -34.99 -11.04
CA GLU A 327 14.67 -35.28 -9.90
C GLU A 327 16.01 -34.56 -10.05
N PHE A 328 16.64 -34.34 -8.89
CA PHE A 328 17.95 -33.73 -8.77
C PHE A 328 18.74 -34.37 -7.63
N GLU A 329 20.03 -34.59 -7.82
CA GLU A 329 20.93 -35.09 -6.78
C GLU A 329 22.13 -34.16 -6.64
N LEU A 330 22.52 -33.90 -5.39
CA LEU A 330 23.70 -33.10 -5.06
C LEU A 330 24.48 -33.76 -3.93
N LYS A 331 25.78 -33.89 -4.09
CA LYS A 331 26.67 -34.30 -2.99
C LYS A 331 26.88 -33.11 -2.05
N VAL A 332 26.62 -33.33 -0.74
CA VAL A 332 26.66 -32.29 0.29
C VAL A 332 27.56 -32.72 1.45
N LYS A 333 27.89 -31.77 2.32
CA LYS A 333 28.59 -32.07 3.59
C LYS A 333 27.57 -32.69 4.56
N LYS A 334 28.00 -33.77 5.23
CA LYS A 334 27.18 -34.36 6.31
C LYS A 334 27.18 -33.49 7.59
N ASN A 335 26.27 -33.79 8.49
CA ASN A 335 26.07 -33.15 9.79
C ASN A 335 25.74 -31.68 9.66
N LYS A 336 24.93 -31.36 8.65
CA LYS A 336 24.41 -30.01 8.39
C LYS A 336 22.92 -30.05 8.05
N MET A 337 22.24 -28.97 8.37
CA MET A 337 20.94 -28.64 7.84
C MET A 337 21.09 -28.03 6.45
N TYR A 338 20.22 -28.42 5.53
CA TYR A 338 20.12 -27.81 4.20
C TYR A 338 18.70 -27.33 3.94
N TYR A 339 18.59 -26.17 3.30
CA TYR A 339 17.35 -25.52 2.91
C TYR A 339 17.22 -25.60 1.39
N ILE A 340 16.11 -26.16 0.93
CA ILE A 340 15.90 -26.51 -0.47
C ILE A 340 14.68 -25.78 -0.98
N LYS A 341 14.81 -25.08 -2.11
CA LYS A 341 13.73 -24.44 -2.85
C LYS A 341 13.63 -25.06 -4.23
N VAL A 342 12.43 -25.38 -4.69
CA VAL A 342 12.20 -25.89 -6.04
C VAL A 342 11.23 -24.96 -6.77
N TYR A 343 11.63 -24.54 -7.96
CA TYR A 343 10.86 -23.71 -8.87
C TYR A 343 10.58 -24.48 -10.15
N SER A 344 9.45 -24.24 -10.76
CA SER A 344 9.25 -24.45 -12.19
C SER A 344 9.51 -23.16 -12.96
N TYR A 345 9.79 -23.25 -14.25
CA TYR A 345 9.87 -22.07 -15.11
C TYR A 345 9.23 -22.30 -16.48
N CYS A 346 8.85 -21.21 -17.11
CA CYS A 346 8.52 -21.12 -18.52
C CYS A 346 9.31 -19.98 -19.17
N THR A 347 9.38 -19.96 -20.49
CA THR A 347 10.06 -18.90 -21.24
C THR A 347 9.02 -17.99 -21.89
N ILE A 348 9.08 -16.71 -21.57
CA ILE A 348 8.20 -15.69 -22.13
C ILE A 348 9.09 -14.58 -22.69
N ASP A 349 8.90 -14.25 -23.97
CA ASP A 349 9.72 -13.26 -24.70
C ASP A 349 11.24 -13.51 -24.58
N GLY A 350 11.63 -14.78 -24.53
CA GLY A 350 13.02 -15.20 -24.41
C GLY A 350 13.60 -15.17 -23.00
N GLU A 351 12.82 -14.79 -21.99
CA GLU A 351 13.24 -14.74 -20.60
C GLU A 351 12.63 -15.87 -19.77
N LYS A 352 13.41 -16.49 -18.90
CA LYS A 352 12.90 -17.43 -17.90
C LYS A 352 12.06 -16.71 -16.86
N LYS A 353 10.82 -17.16 -16.70
CA LYS A 353 9.89 -16.69 -15.66
C LYS A 353 9.64 -17.83 -14.68
N LEU A 354 10.07 -17.63 -13.43
CA LEU A 354 9.95 -18.61 -12.36
C LEU A 354 8.55 -18.59 -11.75
N SER A 355 8.10 -19.77 -11.26
CA SER A 355 6.98 -19.89 -10.33
C SER A 355 7.35 -19.33 -8.95
N SER A 356 6.36 -19.28 -8.02
CA SER A 356 6.67 -19.31 -6.59
C SER A 356 7.32 -20.66 -6.23
N TYR A 357 7.90 -20.75 -5.04
CA TYR A 357 8.59 -21.97 -4.58
C TYR A 357 7.93 -22.58 -3.34
N GLU A 358 8.17 -23.85 -3.12
CA GLU A 358 8.08 -24.49 -1.82
C GLU A 358 9.51 -24.59 -1.24
N MET A 359 9.68 -24.36 0.05
CA MET A 359 10.93 -24.53 0.76
C MET A 359 10.79 -25.66 1.78
N LYS A 360 11.82 -26.49 1.90
CA LYS A 360 11.93 -27.53 2.93
C LYS A 360 13.34 -27.53 3.50
N SER A 361 13.42 -27.77 4.80
CA SER A 361 14.69 -28.10 5.45
C SER A 361 14.92 -29.61 5.46
N LEU A 362 16.17 -30.02 5.43
CA LEU A 362 16.59 -31.42 5.43
C LEU A 362 17.87 -31.59 6.26
N GLU A 363 17.78 -32.41 7.30
CA GLU A 363 18.97 -32.84 8.05
C GLU A 363 19.78 -33.85 7.24
N CYS A 364 21.07 -33.58 7.06
CA CYS A 364 21.99 -34.46 6.34
C CYS A 364 23.03 -35.05 7.31
N GLY A 365 22.67 -36.12 8.00
CA GLY A 365 23.43 -36.75 9.08
C GLY A 365 22.99 -36.25 10.46
N GLU A 366 23.77 -36.55 11.51
CA GLU A 366 23.50 -36.06 12.88
C GLU A 366 23.92 -34.60 12.99
N VAL A 367 22.95 -33.71 13.08
CA VAL A 367 23.21 -32.29 13.41
C VAL A 367 23.58 -32.23 14.89
N PRO A 368 24.72 -31.65 15.28
CA PRO A 368 25.12 -31.55 16.68
C PRO A 368 24.09 -30.81 17.51
N LYS A 369 23.64 -31.47 18.61
CA LYS A 369 22.77 -30.83 19.60
C LYS A 369 23.61 -30.25 20.72
N VAL A 370 23.38 -29.00 21.06
CA VAL A 370 24.02 -28.31 22.19
C VAL A 370 23.02 -28.30 23.35
N HIS A 371 23.34 -29.00 24.46
CA HIS A 371 22.46 -29.15 25.60
C HIS A 371 21.03 -29.63 25.27
N GLY A 372 20.91 -30.50 24.24
CA GLY A 372 19.64 -31.04 23.78
C GLY A 372 18.90 -30.19 22.76
N TYR A 373 19.37 -28.99 22.48
CA TYR A 373 18.82 -28.08 21.46
C TYR A 373 19.47 -28.29 20.11
N ASP A 374 18.69 -28.28 19.06
CA ASP A 374 19.16 -28.26 17.67
C ASP A 374 19.47 -26.81 17.30
N VAL A 375 20.75 -26.50 17.13
CA VAL A 375 21.22 -25.12 16.91
C VAL A 375 22.01 -24.99 15.59
N GLY A 376 22.10 -26.09 14.83
CA GLY A 376 22.93 -26.11 13.64
C GLY A 376 24.43 -25.96 13.97
N ASP A 377 25.21 -25.44 13.01
CA ASP A 377 26.65 -25.26 13.14
C ASP A 377 27.09 -23.80 13.42
N THR A 378 26.12 -22.89 13.50
CA THR A 378 26.35 -21.47 13.79
C THR A 378 25.49 -21.03 14.97
N TYR A 379 26.09 -20.86 16.15
CA TYR A 379 25.37 -20.56 17.38
C TYR A 379 26.28 -19.89 18.42
N ILE A 380 25.65 -19.30 19.45
CA ILE A 380 26.33 -18.80 20.66
C ILE A 380 25.97 -19.75 21.79
N GLU A 381 26.98 -20.14 22.58
CA GLU A 381 26.84 -20.97 23.76
C GLU A 381 27.33 -20.20 24.98
N ILE A 382 26.53 -20.16 26.07
CA ILE A 382 26.84 -19.40 27.27
C ILE A 382 26.63 -20.31 28.48
N SER A 383 27.72 -20.59 29.20
CA SER A 383 27.68 -21.34 30.45
C SER A 383 27.66 -20.39 31.64
N LEU A 384 26.57 -20.40 32.44
CA LEU A 384 26.46 -19.60 33.63
C LEU A 384 27.39 -20.09 34.76
N ASP A 385 27.59 -21.39 34.85
CA ASP A 385 28.50 -21.97 35.85
C ASP A 385 29.96 -21.65 35.54
N LYS A 386 30.35 -21.68 34.29
CA LYS A 386 31.73 -21.37 33.87
C LYS A 386 31.97 -19.88 33.68
N GLN A 387 30.91 -19.09 33.63
CA GLN A 387 30.97 -17.67 33.24
C GLN A 387 31.76 -17.48 31.96
N HIS A 388 31.42 -18.29 30.96
CA HIS A 388 32.15 -18.35 29.70
C HIS A 388 31.18 -18.47 28.52
N MET A 389 31.57 -17.84 27.41
CA MET A 389 30.79 -17.80 26.15
C MET A 389 31.66 -18.27 24.98
N TRP A 390 31.05 -19.08 24.12
CA TRP A 390 31.60 -19.52 22.84
C TRP A 390 30.69 -19.07 21.72
N TYR A 391 31.30 -18.66 20.60
CA TYR A 391 30.59 -18.42 19.35
C TYR A 391 31.18 -19.31 18.26
N TYR A 392 30.32 -20.13 17.69
CA TYR A 392 30.64 -21.01 16.57
C TYR A 392 30.03 -20.47 15.28
N LYS A 393 30.72 -20.59 14.17
CA LYS A 393 30.24 -20.23 12.84
C LYS A 393 30.64 -21.30 11.84
N ASN A 394 29.68 -21.91 11.14
CA ASN A 394 29.91 -23.04 10.24
C ASN A 394 30.71 -24.17 10.88
N GLY A 395 30.46 -24.47 12.15
CA GLY A 395 31.15 -25.48 12.93
C GLY A 395 32.58 -25.11 13.43
N GLU A 396 33.06 -23.91 13.12
CA GLU A 396 34.36 -23.40 13.60
C GLU A 396 34.16 -22.49 14.82
N LEU A 397 35.02 -22.68 15.83
CA LEU A 397 35.04 -21.81 17.01
C LEU A 397 35.68 -20.46 16.64
N ILE A 398 34.84 -19.40 16.62
CA ILE A 398 35.27 -18.05 16.26
C ILE A 398 35.66 -17.23 17.48
N VAL A 399 34.92 -17.35 18.59
CA VAL A 399 35.16 -16.63 19.84
C VAL A 399 35.05 -17.61 21.01
N SER A 400 35.98 -17.49 21.95
CA SER A 400 35.93 -18.12 23.28
C SER A 400 36.37 -17.07 24.29
N THR A 401 35.49 -16.71 25.21
CA THR A 401 35.73 -15.58 26.12
C THR A 401 35.04 -15.75 27.45
N ASP A 402 35.67 -15.28 28.50
CA ASP A 402 35.02 -15.14 29.80
C ASP A 402 34.00 -13.97 29.75
N VAL A 403 32.89 -14.12 30.48
CA VAL A 403 31.81 -13.14 30.57
C VAL A 403 31.42 -12.91 32.01
N VAL A 404 30.57 -11.91 32.29
CA VAL A 404 29.89 -11.76 33.57
C VAL A 404 28.40 -11.66 33.28
N THR A 405 27.65 -12.63 33.80
CA THR A 405 26.19 -12.72 33.61
C THR A 405 25.45 -12.03 34.78
N GLY A 406 24.15 -12.20 34.83
CA GLY A 406 23.28 -11.59 35.83
C GLY A 406 23.68 -11.87 37.24
N TYR A 407 23.44 -10.88 38.16
CA TYR A 407 23.76 -10.98 39.56
C TYR A 407 22.96 -12.12 40.22
N LYS A 408 23.69 -13.10 40.75
CA LYS A 408 23.14 -14.36 41.25
C LYS A 408 22.05 -14.16 42.30
N ASN A 409 20.90 -14.81 42.10
CA ASN A 409 19.71 -14.77 42.94
C ASN A 409 19.01 -13.39 43.05
N ALA A 410 19.44 -12.40 42.28
CA ALA A 410 18.80 -11.09 42.24
C ALA A 410 18.38 -10.71 40.83
N HIS A 411 19.26 -10.95 39.84
CA HIS A 411 19.06 -10.63 38.42
C HIS A 411 19.63 -11.74 37.55
N ASP A 412 19.23 -12.98 37.81
CA ASP A 412 19.77 -14.13 37.07
C ASP A 412 19.53 -14.01 35.57
N THR A 413 20.56 -14.34 34.77
CA THR A 413 20.40 -14.52 33.34
C THR A 413 19.55 -15.76 33.06
N PRO A 414 18.48 -15.67 32.27
CA PRO A 414 17.58 -16.81 32.03
C PRO A 414 18.26 -17.90 31.21
N THR A 415 17.97 -19.18 31.54
CA THR A 415 18.48 -20.35 30.81
C THR A 415 17.50 -20.83 29.74
N GLY A 416 18.01 -21.42 28.67
CA GLY A 416 17.19 -21.96 27.57
C GLY A 416 17.80 -21.76 26.20
N LEU A 417 17.00 -22.04 25.18
CA LEU A 417 17.28 -21.68 23.80
C LEU A 417 16.64 -20.35 23.47
N TYR A 418 17.44 -19.42 23.02
CA TYR A 418 17.07 -18.10 22.56
C TYR A 418 17.63 -17.86 21.16
N TYR A 419 17.37 -16.68 20.61
CA TYR A 419 17.90 -16.23 19.33
C TYR A 419 18.32 -14.77 19.44
N VAL A 420 19.30 -14.36 18.64
CA VAL A 420 19.60 -12.94 18.47
C VAL A 420 18.42 -12.26 17.78
N ILE A 421 17.64 -11.46 18.53
CA ILE A 421 16.40 -10.84 18.05
C ILE A 421 16.62 -9.48 17.39
N ASN A 422 17.70 -8.79 17.75
CA ASN A 422 18.10 -7.53 17.14
C ASN A 422 19.58 -7.24 17.37
N LYS A 423 20.14 -6.31 16.61
CA LYS A 423 21.53 -5.84 16.73
C LYS A 423 21.58 -4.32 16.62
N ALA A 424 22.39 -3.67 17.44
CA ALA A 424 22.62 -2.22 17.36
C ALA A 424 24.09 -1.86 17.68
N SER A 425 24.58 -0.81 17.07
CA SER A 425 25.92 -0.26 17.31
C SER A 425 25.97 1.22 16.92
N PRO A 426 26.13 2.16 17.89
CA PRO A 426 26.01 1.96 19.34
C PRO A 426 24.57 1.73 19.79
N ALA A 427 24.39 1.33 21.08
CA ALA A 427 23.09 1.21 21.72
C ALA A 427 23.08 1.87 23.09
N GLU A 428 21.94 2.47 23.45
CA GLU A 428 21.67 2.98 24.77
C GLU A 428 20.90 1.92 25.56
N LEU A 429 21.41 1.53 26.71
CA LEU A 429 20.77 0.61 27.63
C LEU A 429 20.25 1.42 28.82
N VAL A 430 18.93 1.41 29.01
CA VAL A 430 18.24 2.22 30.05
C VAL A 430 17.59 1.29 31.06
N GLY A 431 17.93 1.48 32.31
CA GLY A 431 17.27 0.84 33.48
C GLY A 431 16.55 1.86 34.33
N GLU A 432 15.89 1.41 35.43
CA GLU A 432 15.14 2.31 36.32
C GLU A 432 16.00 3.41 36.97
N THR A 433 17.28 3.13 37.22
CA THR A 433 18.19 4.03 37.96
C THR A 433 19.52 4.28 37.24
N TRP A 434 19.68 3.78 36.03
CA TRP A 434 20.92 3.91 35.26
C TRP A 434 20.63 3.96 33.75
N ASP A 435 21.52 4.63 33.03
CA ASP A 435 21.64 4.57 31.60
C ASP A 435 23.13 4.37 31.21
N VAL A 436 23.39 3.63 30.18
CA VAL A 436 24.75 3.39 29.69
C VAL A 436 24.78 3.13 28.19
N TRP A 437 25.75 3.70 27.53
CA TRP A 437 26.00 3.44 26.11
C TRP A 437 26.97 2.28 25.95
N VAL A 438 26.61 1.35 25.08
CA VAL A 438 27.47 0.24 24.65
C VAL A 438 27.82 0.38 23.17
N ASN A 439 28.95 -0.15 22.79
CA ASN A 439 29.38 -0.08 21.39
C ASN A 439 28.69 -1.13 20.53
N PHE A 440 28.39 -2.30 21.10
CA PHE A 440 27.75 -3.41 20.42
C PHE A 440 26.68 -4.03 21.30
N TRP A 441 25.51 -4.24 20.73
CA TRP A 441 24.35 -4.87 21.34
C TRP A 441 23.83 -5.99 20.46
N LEU A 442 23.62 -7.17 21.06
CA LEU A 442 22.87 -8.29 20.50
C LEU A 442 21.78 -8.66 21.49
N GLY A 443 20.54 -8.27 21.18
CA GLY A 443 19.36 -8.59 22.01
C GLY A 443 19.04 -10.08 21.95
N VAL A 444 18.76 -10.69 23.10
CA VAL A 444 18.50 -12.13 23.23
C VAL A 444 17.07 -12.38 23.72
N THR A 445 16.52 -11.51 24.56
CA THR A 445 15.16 -11.61 25.07
C THR A 445 14.39 -10.30 24.82
N TYR A 446 13.06 -10.38 24.75
CA TYR A 446 12.20 -9.20 24.56
C TYR A 446 12.09 -8.31 25.80
N ASP A 447 12.45 -8.81 26.98
CA ASP A 447 12.49 -8.08 28.24
C ASP A 447 13.85 -7.43 28.53
N GLY A 448 14.75 -7.41 27.55
CA GLY A 448 15.95 -6.58 27.58
C GLY A 448 17.25 -7.29 28.00
N VAL A 449 17.30 -8.63 28.02
CA VAL A 449 18.56 -9.36 28.16
C VAL A 449 19.29 -9.46 26.84
N GLY A 450 20.57 -9.11 26.82
CA GLY A 450 21.40 -9.17 25.62
C GLY A 450 22.88 -9.34 25.92
N ILE A 451 23.66 -9.53 24.85
CA ILE A 451 25.11 -9.63 24.86
C ILE A 451 25.66 -8.28 24.44
N HIS A 452 26.54 -7.66 25.23
CA HIS A 452 27.09 -6.35 24.93
C HIS A 452 28.48 -6.13 25.55
N ASP A 453 29.23 -5.16 25.06
CA ASP A 453 30.49 -4.75 25.70
C ASP A 453 30.20 -4.05 27.02
N SER A 454 31.15 -4.20 27.95
CA SER A 454 31.10 -3.56 29.27
C SER A 454 32.43 -2.92 29.59
N THR A 455 32.77 -1.90 28.82
CA THR A 455 34.07 -1.21 28.88
C THR A 455 34.32 -0.50 30.23
N TRP A 456 33.28 -0.26 31.01
CA TRP A 456 33.37 0.27 32.38
C TRP A 456 33.87 -0.72 33.41
N ARG A 457 33.88 -2.05 33.10
CA ARG A 457 34.37 -3.07 34.05
C ARG A 457 35.88 -3.06 34.14
N THR A 458 36.40 -2.84 35.37
CA THR A 458 37.83 -2.87 35.67
C THR A 458 38.23 -4.15 36.40
N GLY A 459 37.25 -4.93 36.93
CA GLY A 459 37.45 -6.15 37.73
C GLY A 459 37.63 -7.44 36.92
N GLY A 460 37.67 -7.34 35.56
CA GLY A 460 37.78 -8.51 34.69
C GLY A 460 36.49 -9.24 34.42
N TYR A 461 36.58 -10.47 33.87
CA TYR A 461 35.47 -11.33 33.51
C TYR A 461 35.69 -12.75 34.02
N GLY A 462 34.60 -13.55 34.06
CA GLY A 462 34.66 -14.96 34.44
C GLY A 462 34.62 -15.23 35.95
N GLY A 463 34.82 -16.50 36.31
CA GLY A 463 34.87 -16.96 37.68
C GLY A 463 33.61 -16.73 38.50
N ASN A 464 33.74 -16.23 39.72
CA ASN A 464 32.62 -16.00 40.62
C ASN A 464 32.17 -14.52 40.68
N ILE A 465 32.58 -13.67 39.76
CA ILE A 465 32.28 -12.23 39.74
C ILE A 465 30.77 -11.99 39.78
N TYR A 466 29.99 -12.77 39.02
CA TYR A 466 28.53 -12.66 38.95
C TYR A 466 27.83 -12.86 40.31
N THR A 467 28.50 -13.39 41.32
CA THR A 467 27.95 -13.58 42.65
C THR A 467 28.04 -12.34 43.55
N TYR A 468 28.80 -11.32 43.18
CA TYR A 468 28.98 -10.07 43.94
C TYR A 468 29.03 -8.79 43.10
N ASP A 469 29.28 -8.89 41.81
CA ASP A 469 29.32 -7.79 40.84
C ASP A 469 28.77 -8.23 39.49
N GLY A 470 27.60 -8.90 39.48
CA GLY A 470 26.87 -9.34 38.29
C GLY A 470 26.15 -8.22 37.60
N SER A 471 25.63 -8.48 36.41
CA SER A 471 24.77 -7.58 35.63
C SER A 471 23.33 -7.62 36.09
N HIS A 472 22.43 -6.87 35.45
CA HIS A 472 20.97 -6.95 35.60
C HIS A 472 20.33 -8.01 34.69
N GLY A 473 21.07 -9.08 34.34
CA GLY A 473 20.61 -10.17 33.47
C GLY A 473 21.36 -10.26 32.16
N CYS A 474 21.93 -9.18 31.65
CA CYS A 474 22.71 -9.14 30.44
C CYS A 474 24.04 -9.90 30.57
N ILE A 475 24.63 -10.23 29.44
CA ILE A 475 25.91 -10.90 29.30
C ILE A 475 26.99 -9.84 29.01
N ASN A 476 27.63 -9.37 30.09
CA ASN A 476 28.77 -8.45 30.00
C ASN A 476 29.96 -9.12 29.38
N THR A 477 30.41 -8.64 28.24
CA THR A 477 31.40 -9.27 27.40
C THR A 477 32.61 -8.34 27.14
N PRO A 478 33.85 -8.84 27.08
CA PRO A 478 34.99 -8.04 26.62
C PRO A 478 34.74 -7.42 25.24
N TYR A 479 35.18 -6.16 25.04
CA TYR A 479 34.92 -5.38 23.84
C TYR A 479 35.30 -6.10 22.53
N ASP A 480 36.53 -6.64 22.45
CA ASP A 480 37.03 -7.29 21.24
C ASP A 480 36.25 -8.58 20.92
N ALA A 481 35.81 -9.30 21.96
CA ALA A 481 35.04 -10.52 21.81
C ALA A 481 33.62 -10.23 21.27
N VAL A 482 32.90 -9.30 21.91
CA VAL A 482 31.56 -8.96 21.43
C VAL A 482 31.60 -8.30 20.06
N LYS A 483 32.60 -7.46 19.77
CA LYS A 483 32.80 -6.90 18.44
C LYS A 483 32.93 -7.98 17.38
N LYS A 484 33.75 -9.00 17.66
CA LYS A 484 33.97 -10.11 16.72
C LYS A 484 32.70 -10.94 16.54
N ILE A 485 31.90 -11.15 17.60
CA ILE A 485 30.58 -11.79 17.50
C ILE A 485 29.66 -10.90 16.67
N TYR A 486 29.54 -9.62 17.00
CA TYR A 486 28.68 -8.67 16.29
C TYR A 486 28.96 -8.63 14.78
N ASP A 487 30.23 -8.57 14.39
CA ASP A 487 30.64 -8.50 12.98
C ASP A 487 30.33 -9.80 12.21
N ASN A 488 30.20 -10.94 12.89
CA ASN A 488 30.03 -12.27 12.27
C ASN A 488 28.67 -12.92 12.50
N CYS A 489 27.89 -12.47 13.49
CA CYS A 489 26.62 -13.02 13.87
C CYS A 489 25.48 -12.28 13.14
N LYS A 490 24.41 -13.00 12.81
CA LYS A 490 23.18 -12.45 12.22
C LYS A 490 22.05 -12.49 13.26
N GLU A 491 20.99 -11.73 13.00
CA GLU A 491 19.70 -11.96 13.67
C GLU A 491 19.23 -13.39 13.39
N ASN A 492 18.47 -13.97 14.28
CA ASN A 492 18.06 -15.37 14.33
C ASN A 492 19.20 -16.38 14.60
N THR A 493 20.43 -15.97 14.88
CA THR A 493 21.47 -16.88 15.38
C THR A 493 21.04 -17.47 16.72
N PRO A 494 21.03 -18.82 16.90
CA PRO A 494 20.68 -19.46 18.15
C PRO A 494 21.64 -19.08 19.28
N VAL A 495 21.09 -18.91 20.50
CA VAL A 495 21.82 -18.63 21.74
C VAL A 495 21.39 -19.63 22.80
N VAL A 496 22.26 -20.53 23.21
CA VAL A 496 22.00 -21.50 24.26
C VAL A 496 22.61 -21.00 25.56
N ILE A 497 21.80 -20.81 26.58
CA ILE A 497 22.20 -20.36 27.93
C ILE A 497 21.87 -21.48 28.92
N TYR A 498 22.87 -21.96 29.69
CA TYR A 498 22.72 -23.07 30.60
C TYR A 498 23.61 -22.94 31.86
#